data_30048422ab815ddb2a62709c04f29d11
#
_entry.id   30048422ab815ddb2a62709c04f29d11
#
_cell.length_a   1.000
_cell.length_b   1.000
_cell.length_c   1.000
_cell.angle_alpha   90.00
_cell.angle_beta   90.00
_cell.angle_gamma   90.00
#
_symmetry.space_group_name_H-M   'P 1'
#
loop_
_entity.id
_entity.type
_entity.pdbx_description
1 polymer ?
#
loop_
_entity_poly.entity_id
_entity_poly.type
_entity_poly.pdbx_seq_one_letter_code
_entity_poly.pdbx_strand_id
1 'polypeptide(L)'
;RDRFGTADFSCWEEHSFYDESAIADYCAVWSPWYKSVALYYYIQYHLHVQLSEVKEYAHRAGVVLKGDIPIGISRTSVDAWVNPQLFHMDSQAGAPPDDFSIEGQNWGFPTYNWEVMARDGYAWWKARLRKMSEYFDAYRIDHILGFFRIWEIPFNSVHGLLGHFNPALPFSPEELQGYGFRFDASCQTVPYIREDFLDEIFGAYTGEVKERFLVHKGDGRWDLNVLVDTQRKIVGYFSGASDDMSILIRDGLMRLIDDVLFLEDPDRPGYYHPRISAQHTYVYHSLDEDQKSCFNRLYDDFYYHRHDVFWKDEALRKLPALISSTDMLVCGEDLGMIPHLSLIHISEPTRL
;
A
#
# COMPACT_ATOMS: atom_id res chain seq x y z
N ARG A 1 -17.18 14.39 -11.11
CA ARG A 1 -17.28 14.70 -9.69
C ARG A 1 -18.55 15.50 -9.41
N ASP A 2 -18.66 16.74 -9.91
CA ASP A 2 -19.75 17.65 -9.58
C ASP A 2 -21.12 17.10 -9.99
N ARG A 3 -21.21 16.38 -11.11
CA ARG A 3 -22.44 15.72 -11.58
C ARG A 3 -22.89 14.56 -10.68
N PHE A 4 -21.94 13.80 -10.14
CA PHE A 4 -22.22 12.57 -9.37
C PHE A 4 -22.08 12.76 -7.86
N GLY A 5 -21.70 13.96 -7.38
CA GLY A 5 -21.54 14.27 -5.95
C GLY A 5 -20.36 13.59 -5.26
N THR A 6 -19.59 12.78 -5.97
CA THR A 6 -18.42 12.06 -5.44
C THR A 6 -17.26 12.09 -6.41
N ALA A 7 -16.03 12.10 -5.87
CA ALA A 7 -14.81 11.94 -6.65
C ALA A 7 -14.52 10.46 -6.99
N ASP A 8 -15.13 9.53 -6.28
CA ASP A 8 -14.98 8.10 -6.52
C ASP A 8 -15.71 7.71 -7.80
N PHE A 9 -14.95 7.54 -8.87
CA PHE A 9 -15.48 7.21 -10.19
C PHE A 9 -16.09 5.80 -10.24
N SER A 10 -15.72 4.89 -9.34
CA SER A 10 -16.32 3.55 -9.28
C SER A 10 -17.80 3.59 -8.88
N CYS A 11 -18.21 4.68 -8.21
CA CYS A 11 -19.59 4.93 -7.79
C CYS A 11 -20.41 5.73 -8.82
N TRP A 12 -19.83 6.09 -9.99
CA TRP A 12 -20.56 6.85 -10.99
C TRP A 12 -21.47 5.94 -11.82
N GLU A 13 -22.73 6.34 -12.01
CA GLU A 13 -23.70 5.59 -12.84
C GLU A 13 -23.28 5.53 -14.30
N GLU A 14 -22.67 6.62 -14.80
CA GLU A 14 -22.07 6.73 -16.14
C GLU A 14 -20.59 7.09 -15.97
N HIS A 15 -19.73 6.61 -16.87
CA HIS A 15 -18.29 6.89 -16.89
C HIS A 15 -17.50 6.33 -15.70
N SER A 16 -18.01 5.31 -15.02
CA SER A 16 -17.22 4.54 -14.04
C SER A 16 -15.96 3.92 -14.68
N PHE A 17 -16.01 3.68 -15.99
CA PHE A 17 -14.86 3.32 -16.82
C PHE A 17 -14.55 4.46 -17.79
N TYR A 18 -13.27 4.72 -18.03
CA TYR A 18 -12.84 5.71 -19.01
C TYR A 18 -13.13 5.24 -20.43
N ASP A 19 -13.77 6.10 -21.22
CA ASP A 19 -13.98 5.93 -22.65
C ASP A 19 -13.54 7.23 -23.34
N GLU A 20 -12.48 7.13 -24.14
CA GLU A 20 -11.88 8.28 -24.81
C GLU A 20 -12.88 8.97 -25.76
N SER A 21 -13.71 8.21 -26.47
CA SER A 21 -14.68 8.79 -27.42
C SER A 21 -15.79 9.54 -26.70
N ALA A 22 -16.32 8.99 -25.61
CA ALA A 22 -17.32 9.66 -24.79
C ALA A 22 -16.76 10.95 -24.16
N ILE A 23 -15.51 10.93 -23.71
CA ILE A 23 -14.86 12.13 -23.13
C ILE A 23 -14.55 13.16 -24.20
N ALA A 24 -14.17 12.77 -25.43
CA ALA A 24 -13.97 13.68 -26.55
C ALA A 24 -15.23 14.52 -26.84
N ASP A 25 -16.42 13.94 -26.75
CA ASP A 25 -17.70 14.65 -26.91
C ASP A 25 -17.92 15.72 -25.84
N TYR A 26 -17.52 15.46 -24.56
CA TYR A 26 -17.56 16.50 -23.52
C TYR A 26 -16.58 17.64 -23.77
N CYS A 27 -15.42 17.34 -24.36
CA CYS A 27 -14.37 18.31 -24.66
C CYS A 27 -14.60 19.10 -25.95
N ALA A 28 -15.56 18.72 -26.76
CA ALA A 28 -15.89 19.41 -28.03
C ALA A 28 -16.39 20.84 -27.78
N VAL A 29 -15.97 21.79 -28.63
CA VAL A 29 -16.30 23.23 -28.45
C VAL A 29 -17.81 23.51 -28.51
N TRP A 30 -18.59 22.64 -29.12
CA TRP A 30 -20.06 22.72 -29.19
C TRP A 30 -20.75 22.02 -28.01
N SER A 31 -19.98 21.33 -27.15
CA SER A 31 -20.53 20.67 -25.97
C SER A 31 -21.10 21.69 -24.99
N PRO A 32 -22.26 21.44 -24.37
CA PRO A 32 -22.77 22.30 -23.31
C PRO A 32 -21.83 22.33 -22.08
N TRP A 33 -20.95 21.35 -21.94
CA TRP A 33 -19.98 21.21 -20.85
C TRP A 33 -18.62 21.87 -21.17
N TYR A 34 -18.40 22.32 -22.40
CA TYR A 34 -17.10 22.83 -22.85
C TYR A 34 -16.55 23.96 -21.98
N LYS A 35 -17.40 24.89 -21.53
CA LYS A 35 -16.92 25.99 -20.66
C LYS A 35 -16.31 25.48 -19.35
N SER A 36 -16.91 24.46 -18.75
CA SER A 36 -16.39 23.85 -17.51
C SER A 36 -15.08 23.10 -17.77
N VAL A 37 -14.96 22.40 -18.89
CA VAL A 37 -13.73 21.73 -19.32
C VAL A 37 -12.64 22.74 -19.66
N ALA A 38 -12.97 23.78 -20.43
CA ALA A 38 -12.05 24.83 -20.84
C ALA A 38 -11.46 25.63 -19.66
N LEU A 39 -12.17 25.72 -18.54
CA LEU A 39 -11.63 26.29 -17.32
C LEU A 39 -10.38 25.53 -16.83
N TYR A 40 -10.41 24.19 -16.89
CA TYR A 40 -9.24 23.39 -16.50
C TYR A 40 -8.08 23.54 -17.49
N TYR A 41 -8.36 23.63 -18.80
CA TYR A 41 -7.32 23.96 -19.79
C TYR A 41 -6.67 25.32 -19.51
N TYR A 42 -7.49 26.32 -19.21
CA TYR A 42 -7.03 27.66 -18.84
C TYR A 42 -6.13 27.62 -17.61
N ILE A 43 -6.58 26.93 -16.55
CA ILE A 43 -5.79 26.79 -15.30
C ILE A 43 -4.45 26.10 -15.59
N GLN A 44 -4.45 24.97 -16.29
CA GLN A 44 -3.22 24.22 -16.62
C GLN A 44 -2.27 25.04 -17.49
N TYR A 45 -2.79 25.78 -18.46
CA TYR A 45 -1.97 26.68 -19.28
C TYR A 45 -1.30 27.77 -18.43
N HIS A 46 -2.03 28.43 -17.55
CA HIS A 46 -1.46 29.47 -16.70
C HIS A 46 -0.47 28.94 -15.66
N LEU A 47 -0.72 27.75 -15.11
CA LEU A 47 0.24 27.09 -14.22
C LEU A 47 1.55 26.77 -14.99
N HIS A 48 1.46 26.27 -16.21
CA HIS A 48 2.62 26.02 -17.05
C HIS A 48 3.42 27.32 -17.32
N VAL A 49 2.75 28.40 -17.75
CA VAL A 49 3.40 29.69 -18.02
C VAL A 49 4.09 30.23 -16.77
N GLN A 50 3.38 30.28 -15.64
CA GLN A 50 3.91 30.81 -14.40
C GLN A 50 5.11 30.00 -13.88
N LEU A 51 5.03 28.66 -13.90
CA LEU A 51 6.14 27.82 -13.47
C LEU A 51 7.37 27.96 -14.38
N SER A 52 7.16 28.11 -15.71
CA SER A 52 8.23 28.34 -16.67
C SER A 52 8.91 29.70 -16.43
N GLU A 53 8.14 30.75 -16.21
CA GLU A 53 8.65 32.10 -15.86
C GLU A 53 9.44 32.09 -14.55
N VAL A 54 8.94 31.36 -13.54
CA VAL A 54 9.65 31.21 -12.24
C VAL A 54 10.98 30.50 -12.42
N LYS A 55 11.03 29.43 -13.22
CA LYS A 55 12.29 28.73 -13.52
C LYS A 55 13.28 29.65 -14.20
N GLU A 56 12.88 30.38 -15.23
CA GLU A 56 13.75 31.33 -15.92
C GLU A 56 14.24 32.44 -14.99
N TYR A 57 13.38 32.98 -14.12
CA TYR A 57 13.77 33.97 -13.12
C TYR A 57 14.80 33.41 -12.14
N ALA A 58 14.58 32.22 -11.61
CA ALA A 58 15.51 31.54 -10.71
C ALA A 58 16.88 31.31 -11.36
N HIS A 59 16.91 30.88 -12.61
CA HIS A 59 18.16 30.67 -13.36
C HIS A 59 18.93 31.98 -13.57
N ARG A 60 18.26 33.09 -13.91
CA ARG A 60 18.90 34.40 -13.99
C ARG A 60 19.47 34.88 -12.65
N ALA A 61 18.92 34.42 -11.55
CA ALA A 61 19.40 34.70 -10.18
C ALA A 61 20.47 33.68 -9.70
N GLY A 62 20.87 32.72 -10.52
CA GLY A 62 21.83 31.67 -10.15
C GLY A 62 21.26 30.62 -9.20
N VAL A 63 19.93 30.45 -9.16
CA VAL A 63 19.23 29.48 -8.31
C VAL A 63 18.71 28.34 -9.16
N VAL A 64 18.96 27.11 -8.71
CA VAL A 64 18.38 25.88 -9.26
C VAL A 64 17.16 25.48 -8.46
N LEU A 65 16.14 24.93 -9.15
CA LEU A 65 14.91 24.50 -8.51
C LEU A 65 14.88 22.97 -8.39
N LYS A 66 14.59 22.49 -7.18
CA LYS A 66 14.36 21.06 -6.91
C LYS A 66 12.89 20.80 -6.67
N GLY A 67 12.29 19.96 -7.53
CA GLY A 67 10.94 19.46 -7.36
C GLY A 67 10.87 18.26 -6.43
N ASP A 68 9.64 17.86 -6.11
CA ASP A 68 9.33 16.67 -5.33
C ASP A 68 8.29 15.85 -6.09
N ILE A 69 8.53 14.53 -6.21
CA ILE A 69 7.59 13.64 -6.88
C ILE A 69 7.06 12.61 -5.87
N PRO A 70 5.74 12.65 -5.56
CA PRO A 70 5.16 11.73 -4.61
C PRO A 70 5.20 10.31 -5.15
N ILE A 71 5.40 9.34 -4.24
CA ILE A 71 5.38 7.91 -4.57
C ILE A 71 4.00 7.46 -5.06
N GLY A 72 2.92 8.05 -4.61
CA GLY A 72 1.57 7.60 -4.91
C GLY A 72 0.73 8.57 -5.73
N ILE A 73 -0.44 8.10 -6.13
CA ILE A 73 -1.52 8.89 -6.72
C ILE A 73 -2.78 8.76 -5.87
N SER A 74 -3.69 9.73 -5.94
CA SER A 74 -5.01 9.54 -5.35
C SER A 74 -5.76 8.42 -6.07
N ARG A 75 -6.41 7.54 -5.30
CA ARG A 75 -7.27 6.47 -5.81
C ARG A 75 -8.40 6.99 -6.71
N THR A 76 -8.84 8.22 -6.48
CA THR A 76 -9.89 8.91 -7.23
C THR A 76 -9.33 9.95 -8.22
N SER A 77 -8.04 9.85 -8.57
CA SER A 77 -7.41 10.73 -9.56
C SER A 77 -7.80 10.38 -10.98
N VAL A 78 -7.54 11.32 -11.89
CA VAL A 78 -7.67 11.09 -13.34
C VAL A 78 -6.73 9.98 -13.81
N ASP A 79 -5.51 9.88 -13.25
CA ASP A 79 -4.56 8.82 -13.58
C ASP A 79 -5.12 7.42 -13.28
N ALA A 80 -5.72 7.24 -12.10
CA ALA A 80 -6.36 5.98 -11.71
C ALA A 80 -7.59 5.67 -12.58
N TRP A 81 -8.34 6.68 -12.99
CA TRP A 81 -9.52 6.50 -13.85
C TRP A 81 -9.16 6.16 -15.28
N VAL A 82 -8.17 6.84 -15.86
CA VAL A 82 -7.75 6.65 -17.25
C VAL A 82 -6.94 5.37 -17.43
N ASN A 83 -6.08 5.04 -16.47
CA ASN A 83 -5.13 3.93 -16.56
C ASN A 83 -5.20 3.00 -15.33
N PRO A 84 -6.37 2.48 -14.94
CA PRO A 84 -6.51 1.68 -13.72
C PRO A 84 -5.62 0.42 -13.72
N GLN A 85 -5.28 -0.11 -14.90
CA GLN A 85 -4.40 -1.27 -15.08
C GLN A 85 -2.95 -1.03 -14.62
N LEU A 86 -2.53 0.23 -14.48
CA LEU A 86 -1.20 0.59 -13.98
C LEU A 86 -1.09 0.53 -12.46
N PHE A 87 -2.20 0.26 -11.76
CA PHE A 87 -2.29 0.32 -10.31
C PHE A 87 -3.01 -0.89 -9.75
N HIS A 88 -2.60 -1.34 -8.56
CA HIS A 88 -3.35 -2.34 -7.79
C HIS A 88 -4.45 -1.60 -7.00
N MET A 89 -5.65 -1.57 -7.58
CA MET A 89 -6.78 -0.83 -7.01
C MET A 89 -7.44 -1.54 -5.82
N ASP A 90 -7.09 -2.78 -5.55
CA ASP A 90 -7.51 -3.61 -4.43
C ASP A 90 -6.54 -3.58 -3.24
N SER A 91 -5.46 -2.80 -3.36
CA SER A 91 -4.45 -2.62 -2.32
C SER A 91 -4.18 -1.14 -2.02
N GLN A 92 -3.41 -0.90 -0.97
CA GLN A 92 -2.99 0.42 -0.50
C GLN A 92 -1.51 0.38 -0.14
N ALA A 93 -0.79 1.45 -0.47
CA ALA A 93 0.57 1.63 0.00
C ALA A 93 0.59 2.09 1.45
N GLY A 94 1.66 1.76 2.14
CA GLY A 94 1.91 2.16 3.52
C GLY A 94 3.33 1.88 3.95
N ALA A 95 3.53 1.83 5.26
CA ALA A 95 4.78 1.42 5.90
C ALA A 95 4.51 0.33 6.95
N PRO A 96 5.44 -0.62 7.13
CA PRO A 96 5.33 -1.60 8.20
C PRO A 96 5.37 -0.92 9.58
N PRO A 97 4.93 -1.63 10.65
CA PRO A 97 5.10 -1.19 12.02
C PRO A 97 6.55 -0.81 12.36
N ASP A 98 6.70 0.26 13.10
CA ASP A 98 7.95 0.76 13.64
C ASP A 98 7.77 1.31 15.06
N ASP A 99 8.84 1.88 15.66
CA ASP A 99 8.82 2.44 17.01
C ASP A 99 7.87 3.66 17.15
N PHE A 100 7.48 4.30 16.06
CA PHE A 100 6.59 5.46 16.03
C PHE A 100 5.14 5.09 15.74
N SER A 101 4.91 3.96 15.07
CA SER A 101 3.58 3.47 14.68
C SER A 101 3.51 1.96 14.83
N ILE A 102 3.02 1.49 15.98
CA ILE A 102 2.90 0.06 16.30
C ILE A 102 2.00 -0.68 15.31
N GLU A 103 1.01 0.00 14.75
CA GLU A 103 0.07 -0.56 13.78
C GLU A 103 0.55 -0.38 12.32
N GLY A 104 1.72 0.23 12.12
CA GLY A 104 2.18 0.67 10.80
C GLY A 104 1.39 1.86 10.27
N GLN A 105 1.72 2.28 9.06
CA GLN A 105 1.05 3.40 8.40
C GLN A 105 0.30 2.92 7.17
N ASN A 106 -0.92 3.38 6.98
CA ASN A 106 -1.68 3.19 5.76
C ASN A 106 -1.85 4.55 5.06
N TRP A 107 -1.22 4.73 3.91
CA TRP A 107 -1.25 5.99 3.15
C TRP A 107 -2.47 6.10 2.23
N GLY A 108 -3.20 5.00 2.03
CA GLY A 108 -4.51 4.98 1.35
C GLY A 108 -4.49 5.05 -0.18
N PHE A 109 -3.36 5.31 -0.82
CA PHE A 109 -3.25 5.31 -2.28
C PHE A 109 -2.89 3.93 -2.83
N PRO A 110 -3.29 3.59 -4.09
CA PRO A 110 -3.01 2.29 -4.69
C PRO A 110 -1.52 2.12 -4.99
N THR A 111 -1.03 0.89 -4.93
CA THR A 111 0.33 0.55 -5.34
C THR A 111 0.46 0.42 -6.86
N TYR A 112 1.69 0.42 -7.38
CA TYR A 112 1.95 0.35 -8.82
C TYR A 112 2.03 -1.08 -9.31
N ASN A 113 1.37 -1.36 -10.42
CA ASN A 113 1.55 -2.60 -11.18
C ASN A 113 2.79 -2.45 -12.08
N TRP A 114 3.96 -2.69 -11.49
CA TRP A 114 5.24 -2.55 -12.18
C TRP A 114 5.42 -3.49 -13.36
N GLU A 115 4.78 -4.66 -13.34
CA GLU A 115 4.83 -5.62 -14.46
C GLU A 115 4.11 -5.08 -15.69
N VAL A 116 2.94 -4.48 -15.50
CA VAL A 116 2.21 -3.83 -16.59
C VAL A 116 2.97 -2.61 -17.09
N MET A 117 3.49 -1.78 -16.20
CA MET A 117 4.29 -0.60 -16.57
C MET A 117 5.57 -0.94 -17.32
N ALA A 118 6.18 -2.09 -17.03
CA ALA A 118 7.39 -2.53 -17.73
C ALA A 118 7.15 -2.87 -19.21
N ARG A 119 5.93 -3.27 -19.60
CA ARG A 119 5.58 -3.69 -20.97
C ARG A 119 5.77 -2.58 -22.00
N ASP A 120 5.58 -1.32 -21.60
CA ASP A 120 5.79 -0.14 -22.44
C ASP A 120 7.05 0.65 -22.06
N GLY A 121 7.92 0.05 -21.24
CA GLY A 121 9.15 0.67 -20.77
C GLY A 121 8.92 1.82 -19.78
N TYR A 122 7.89 1.71 -18.94
CA TYR A 122 7.52 2.69 -17.91
C TYR A 122 7.10 4.05 -18.50
N ALA A 123 6.37 4.06 -19.60
CA ALA A 123 6.02 5.26 -20.34
C ALA A 123 5.29 6.31 -19.47
N TRP A 124 4.36 5.88 -18.62
CA TRP A 124 3.65 6.77 -17.72
C TRP A 124 4.58 7.52 -16.74
N TRP A 125 5.52 6.81 -16.10
CA TRP A 125 6.50 7.42 -15.22
C TRP A 125 7.45 8.35 -15.96
N LYS A 126 7.94 7.94 -17.13
CA LYS A 126 8.83 8.76 -17.96
C LYS A 126 8.13 10.04 -18.41
N ALA A 127 6.84 10.00 -18.74
CA ALA A 127 6.05 11.19 -19.07
C ALA A 127 5.96 12.16 -17.89
N ARG A 128 5.73 11.68 -16.67
CA ARG A 128 5.74 12.51 -15.45
C ARG A 128 7.09 13.18 -15.23
N LEU A 129 8.19 12.42 -15.30
CA LEU A 129 9.53 12.94 -15.09
C LEU A 129 9.91 13.97 -16.16
N ARG A 130 9.60 13.72 -17.43
CA ARG A 130 9.81 14.69 -18.51
C ARG A 130 8.99 15.96 -18.29
N LYS A 131 7.75 15.85 -17.83
CA LYS A 131 6.95 17.04 -17.51
C LYS A 131 7.55 17.84 -16.36
N MET A 132 8.09 17.19 -15.34
CA MET A 132 8.80 17.85 -14.26
C MET A 132 10.04 18.59 -14.72
N SER A 133 10.79 18.04 -15.69
CA SER A 133 12.03 18.68 -16.20
C SER A 133 11.80 20.02 -16.91
N GLU A 134 10.54 20.32 -17.30
CA GLU A 134 10.19 21.64 -17.82
C GLU A 134 10.31 22.74 -16.74
N TYR A 135 10.13 22.37 -15.44
CA TYR A 135 10.04 23.31 -14.33
C TYR A 135 11.18 23.21 -13.32
N PHE A 136 11.85 22.05 -13.25
CA PHE A 136 12.87 21.77 -12.22
C PHE A 136 14.17 21.30 -12.84
N ASP A 137 15.27 21.46 -12.08
CA ASP A 137 16.62 21.05 -12.46
C ASP A 137 17.06 19.80 -11.70
N ALA A 138 16.41 19.55 -10.58
CA ALA A 138 16.56 18.37 -9.76
C ALA A 138 15.19 17.92 -9.23
N TYR A 139 15.07 16.67 -8.80
CA TYR A 139 13.87 16.20 -8.11
C TYR A 139 14.21 15.21 -7.01
N ARG A 140 13.36 15.18 -5.97
CA ARG A 140 13.38 14.15 -4.95
C ARG A 140 12.33 13.10 -5.31
N ILE A 141 12.74 11.85 -5.33
CA ILE A 141 11.84 10.72 -5.30
C ILE A 141 11.44 10.51 -3.85
N ASP A 142 10.20 10.78 -3.54
CA ASP A 142 9.60 10.48 -2.25
C ASP A 142 9.50 8.97 -2.09
N HIS A 143 9.97 8.42 -0.96
CA HIS A 143 10.01 6.99 -0.67
C HIS A 143 10.61 6.13 -1.80
N ILE A 144 11.87 6.35 -2.17
CA ILE A 144 12.53 5.63 -3.28
C ILE A 144 12.46 4.11 -3.14
N LEU A 145 12.39 3.60 -1.90
CA LEU A 145 12.20 2.18 -1.63
C LEU A 145 10.96 1.61 -2.33
N GLY A 146 9.90 2.39 -2.47
CA GLY A 146 8.66 2.00 -3.13
C GLY A 146 8.80 1.65 -4.62
N PHE A 147 9.92 2.01 -5.25
CA PHE A 147 10.22 1.65 -6.65
C PHE A 147 10.71 0.20 -6.81
N PHE A 148 11.16 -0.43 -5.76
CA PHE A 148 11.62 -1.83 -5.82
C PHE A 148 11.02 -2.72 -4.73
N ARG A 149 10.43 -2.14 -3.70
CA ARG A 149 9.56 -2.80 -2.70
C ARG A 149 8.64 -1.76 -2.08
N ILE A 150 7.39 -2.02 -1.99
CA ILE A 150 6.42 -1.21 -1.28
C ILE A 150 5.75 -2.05 -0.19
N TRP A 151 5.41 -1.43 0.93
CA TRP A 151 4.53 -2.07 1.89
C TRP A 151 3.11 -1.98 1.36
N GLU A 152 2.56 -3.12 1.00
CA GLU A 152 1.24 -3.23 0.40
C GLU A 152 0.24 -3.79 1.39
N ILE A 153 -0.86 -3.06 1.58
CA ILE A 153 -1.90 -3.35 2.56
C ILE A 153 -3.19 -3.68 1.79
N PRO A 154 -3.86 -4.80 2.06
CA PRO A 154 -5.15 -5.12 1.45
C PRO A 154 -6.16 -3.98 1.64
N PHE A 155 -6.98 -3.70 0.63
CA PHE A 155 -7.94 -2.59 0.69
C PHE A 155 -8.92 -2.68 1.87
N ASN A 156 -9.27 -3.89 2.28
CA ASN A 156 -10.16 -4.14 3.41
C ASN A 156 -9.51 -3.94 4.78
N SER A 157 -8.19 -3.75 4.82
CA SER A 157 -7.43 -3.44 6.03
C SER A 157 -7.28 -1.93 6.23
N VAL A 158 -7.21 -1.52 7.47
CA VAL A 158 -7.00 -0.11 7.89
C VAL A 158 -5.61 0.07 8.45
N HIS A 159 -5.10 -0.92 9.17
CA HIS A 159 -3.76 -0.93 9.77
C HIS A 159 -2.72 -1.53 8.83
N GLY A 160 -1.46 -1.16 9.03
CA GLY A 160 -0.32 -1.71 8.30
C GLY A 160 0.06 -3.14 8.71
N LEU A 161 -0.48 -3.66 9.82
CA LEU A 161 -0.13 -4.98 10.36
C LEU A 161 -0.43 -6.15 9.40
N LEU A 162 -1.45 -6.04 8.57
CA LEU A 162 -1.82 -7.05 7.56
C LEU A 162 -1.22 -6.76 6.18
N GLY A 163 -0.22 -5.89 6.13
CA GLY A 163 0.54 -5.63 4.92
C GLY A 163 1.67 -6.65 4.70
N HIS A 164 2.20 -6.63 3.50
CA HIS A 164 3.39 -7.37 3.08
C HIS A 164 4.22 -6.55 2.12
N PHE A 165 5.48 -6.88 1.90
CA PHE A 165 6.28 -6.25 0.84
C PHE A 165 5.85 -6.77 -0.54
N ASN A 166 5.67 -5.86 -1.50
CA ASN A 166 5.43 -6.17 -2.90
C ASN A 166 6.48 -5.43 -3.79
N PRO A 167 7.25 -6.15 -4.65
CA PRO A 167 7.31 -7.61 -4.75
C PRO A 167 8.09 -8.25 -3.60
N ALA A 168 7.81 -9.52 -3.34
CA ALA A 168 8.49 -10.33 -2.35
C ALA A 168 8.66 -11.80 -2.81
N LEU A 169 9.36 -12.58 -1.99
CA LEU A 169 9.57 -14.01 -2.16
C LEU A 169 8.84 -14.77 -1.04
N PRO A 170 7.50 -14.92 -1.09
CA PRO A 170 6.73 -15.64 -0.08
C PRO A 170 7.16 -17.11 0.00
N PHE A 171 6.91 -17.75 1.14
CA PHE A 171 7.21 -19.14 1.38
C PHE A 171 6.14 -20.08 0.83
N SER A 172 6.54 -21.20 0.23
CA SER A 172 5.63 -22.34 0.04
C SER A 172 5.48 -23.14 1.34
N PRO A 173 4.43 -23.95 1.49
CA PRO A 173 4.29 -24.87 2.64
C PRO A 173 5.49 -25.82 2.80
N GLU A 174 6.09 -26.28 1.71
CA GLU A 174 7.27 -27.15 1.71
C GLU A 174 8.51 -26.41 2.25
N GLU A 175 8.68 -25.14 1.89
CA GLU A 175 9.76 -24.32 2.45
C GLU A 175 9.56 -24.10 3.95
N LEU A 176 8.33 -23.80 4.41
CA LEU A 176 8.01 -23.69 5.84
C LEU A 176 8.34 -24.99 6.60
N GLN A 177 7.99 -26.13 6.02
CA GLN A 177 8.35 -27.44 6.57
C GLN A 177 9.88 -27.63 6.60
N GLY A 178 10.61 -27.12 5.62
CA GLY A 178 12.07 -27.13 5.58
C GLY A 178 12.73 -26.42 6.76
N TYR A 179 12.08 -25.37 7.31
CA TYR A 179 12.49 -24.72 8.57
C TYR A 179 12.12 -25.52 9.83
N GLY A 180 11.37 -26.64 9.68
CA GLY A 180 10.83 -27.43 10.77
C GLY A 180 9.51 -26.89 11.33
N PHE A 181 8.91 -25.91 10.66
CA PHE A 181 7.67 -25.31 11.10
C PHE A 181 6.46 -26.14 10.65
N ARG A 182 5.54 -26.41 11.58
CA ARG A 182 4.28 -27.13 11.31
C ARG A 182 3.21 -26.13 10.86
N PHE A 183 3.17 -25.91 9.55
CA PHE A 183 2.24 -24.97 8.97
C PHE A 183 0.82 -25.56 8.85
N ASP A 184 -0.18 -24.79 9.31
CA ASP A 184 -1.60 -25.07 9.15
C ASP A 184 -2.34 -23.79 8.76
N ALA A 185 -2.69 -23.68 7.48
CA ALA A 185 -3.38 -22.52 6.95
C ALA A 185 -4.72 -22.24 7.66
N SER A 186 -5.42 -23.28 8.12
CA SER A 186 -6.76 -23.16 8.73
C SER A 186 -6.79 -22.41 10.07
N CYS A 187 -5.63 -22.23 10.70
CA CYS A 187 -5.52 -21.53 11.98
C CYS A 187 -4.38 -20.51 12.09
N GLN A 188 -3.56 -20.39 11.04
CA GLN A 188 -2.39 -19.51 11.05
C GLN A 188 -2.47 -18.38 10.01
N THR A 189 -3.40 -18.48 9.02
CA THR A 189 -3.61 -17.45 8.00
C THR A 189 -4.95 -16.72 8.12
N VAL A 190 -5.81 -17.21 9.01
CA VAL A 190 -7.13 -16.64 9.30
C VAL A 190 -7.26 -16.41 10.80
N PRO A 191 -8.08 -15.44 11.24
CA PRO A 191 -8.36 -15.24 12.67
C PRO A 191 -8.81 -16.54 13.34
N TYR A 192 -7.99 -17.07 14.25
CA TYR A 192 -8.28 -18.30 14.96
C TYR A 192 -8.82 -17.98 16.36
N ILE A 193 -10.09 -17.56 16.41
CA ILE A 193 -10.71 -17.01 17.60
C ILE A 193 -11.12 -18.12 18.56
N ARG A 194 -10.51 -18.18 19.74
CA ARG A 194 -10.77 -19.13 20.81
C ARG A 194 -11.48 -18.46 22.00
N GLU A 195 -12.19 -19.26 22.76
CA GLU A 195 -12.95 -18.82 23.93
C GLU A 195 -12.08 -18.08 24.96
N ASP A 196 -10.87 -18.62 25.24
CA ASP A 196 -9.93 -18.07 26.20
C ASP A 196 -9.39 -16.67 25.81
N PHE A 197 -9.27 -16.38 24.50
CA PHE A 197 -8.84 -15.06 24.01
C PHE A 197 -9.91 -13.99 24.21
N LEU A 198 -11.18 -14.37 24.05
CA LEU A 198 -12.28 -13.41 24.10
C LEU A 198 -12.41 -12.78 25.49
N ASP A 199 -12.26 -13.57 26.55
CA ASP A 199 -12.34 -13.07 27.93
C ASP A 199 -11.19 -12.14 28.27
N GLU A 200 -9.99 -12.39 27.72
CA GLU A 200 -8.83 -11.53 27.92
C GLU A 200 -9.00 -10.19 27.18
N ILE A 201 -9.56 -10.20 25.95
CA ILE A 201 -9.71 -9.00 25.13
C ILE A 201 -10.89 -8.14 25.59
N PHE A 202 -12.05 -8.75 25.85
CA PHE A 202 -13.31 -8.03 26.05
C PHE A 202 -13.80 -7.99 27.50
N GLY A 203 -13.26 -8.84 28.37
CA GLY A 203 -13.62 -8.88 29.79
C GLY A 203 -15.14 -8.98 30.00
N ALA A 204 -15.72 -7.99 30.68
CA ALA A 204 -17.16 -7.97 30.98
C ALA A 204 -18.07 -7.93 29.73
N TYR A 205 -17.53 -7.51 28.57
CA TYR A 205 -18.30 -7.38 27.34
C TYR A 205 -18.24 -8.61 26.43
N THR A 206 -17.54 -9.68 26.83
CA THR A 206 -17.41 -10.92 26.06
C THR A 206 -18.77 -11.49 25.62
N GLY A 207 -19.77 -11.49 26.52
CA GLY A 207 -21.10 -11.98 26.20
C GLY A 207 -21.78 -11.19 25.08
N GLU A 208 -21.73 -9.87 25.14
CA GLU A 208 -22.29 -8.99 24.12
C GLU A 208 -21.55 -9.15 22.78
N VAL A 209 -20.22 -9.26 22.80
CA VAL A 209 -19.43 -9.46 21.59
C VAL A 209 -19.77 -10.77 20.90
N LYS A 210 -19.90 -11.87 21.66
CA LYS A 210 -20.33 -13.18 21.12
C LYS A 210 -21.69 -13.12 20.47
N GLU A 211 -22.67 -12.47 21.10
CA GLU A 211 -24.03 -12.39 20.60
C GLU A 211 -24.13 -11.52 19.32
N ARG A 212 -23.42 -10.40 19.27
CA ARG A 212 -23.58 -9.40 18.20
C ARG A 212 -22.64 -9.59 17.03
N PHE A 213 -21.42 -10.04 17.26
CA PHE A 213 -20.33 -9.96 16.30
C PHE A 213 -19.69 -11.30 15.93
N LEU A 214 -19.95 -12.35 16.69
CA LEU A 214 -19.32 -13.64 16.47
C LEU A 214 -20.33 -14.72 16.08
N VAL A 215 -19.84 -15.76 15.40
CA VAL A 215 -20.58 -16.98 15.03
C VAL A 215 -19.85 -18.17 15.63
N HIS A 216 -20.54 -18.96 16.46
CA HIS A 216 -19.97 -20.15 17.07
C HIS A 216 -19.77 -21.27 16.04
N LYS A 217 -18.58 -21.85 16.02
CA LYS A 217 -18.17 -22.91 15.05
C LYS A 217 -18.08 -24.31 15.68
N GLY A 218 -18.28 -24.43 16.99
CA GLY A 218 -18.03 -25.65 17.75
C GLY A 218 -16.65 -25.67 18.40
N ASP A 219 -16.43 -26.56 19.37
CA ASP A 219 -15.16 -26.79 20.06
C ASP A 219 -14.49 -25.52 20.63
N GLY A 220 -15.31 -24.57 21.12
CA GLY A 220 -14.82 -23.32 21.68
C GLY A 220 -14.22 -22.34 20.67
N ARG A 221 -14.53 -22.54 19.38
CA ARG A 221 -14.08 -21.69 18.27
C ARG A 221 -15.16 -20.75 17.78
N TRP A 222 -14.75 -19.58 17.34
CA TRP A 222 -15.62 -18.51 16.85
C TRP A 222 -15.06 -17.92 15.55
N ASP A 223 -15.93 -17.44 14.69
CA ASP A 223 -15.59 -16.59 13.54
C ASP A 223 -16.27 -15.23 13.70
N LEU A 224 -15.71 -14.21 13.05
CA LEU A 224 -16.35 -12.91 12.91
C LEU A 224 -17.57 -13.06 11.97
N ASN A 225 -18.68 -12.38 12.30
CA ASN A 225 -19.81 -12.33 11.39
C ASN A 225 -19.59 -11.33 10.25
N VAL A 226 -20.43 -11.37 9.23
CA VAL A 226 -20.31 -10.57 8.00
C VAL A 226 -20.36 -9.05 8.21
N LEU A 227 -20.80 -8.57 9.38
CA LEU A 227 -20.85 -7.14 9.71
C LEU A 227 -19.46 -6.58 10.09
N VAL A 228 -18.57 -7.44 10.58
CA VAL A 228 -17.28 -7.07 11.16
C VAL A 228 -16.13 -8.00 10.73
N ASP A 229 -16.26 -8.71 9.62
CA ASP A 229 -15.27 -9.66 9.10
C ASP A 229 -14.05 -9.00 8.43
N THR A 230 -14.02 -7.67 8.35
CA THR A 230 -12.86 -6.89 7.89
C THR A 230 -12.67 -5.64 8.75
N GLN A 231 -11.44 -5.16 8.85
CA GLN A 231 -11.12 -3.94 9.59
C GLN A 231 -11.94 -2.73 9.10
N ARG A 232 -12.12 -2.59 7.78
CA ARG A 232 -12.90 -1.49 7.20
C ARG A 232 -14.38 -1.55 7.58
N LYS A 233 -14.96 -2.74 7.66
CA LYS A 233 -16.34 -2.93 8.15
C LYS A 233 -16.46 -2.59 9.64
N ILE A 234 -15.49 -2.97 10.45
CA ILE A 234 -15.46 -2.60 11.88
C ILE A 234 -15.44 -1.08 12.03
N VAL A 235 -14.53 -0.38 11.33
CA VAL A 235 -14.48 1.10 11.36
C VAL A 235 -15.79 1.71 10.89
N GLY A 236 -16.39 1.18 9.84
CA GLY A 236 -17.70 1.62 9.35
C GLY A 236 -18.84 1.41 10.36
N TYR A 237 -18.87 0.25 11.00
CA TYR A 237 -19.89 -0.10 11.99
C TYR A 237 -19.82 0.80 13.23
N PHE A 238 -18.62 1.10 13.72
CA PHE A 238 -18.38 1.95 14.88
C PHE A 238 -18.17 3.43 14.50
N SER A 239 -18.54 3.82 13.29
CA SER A 239 -18.39 5.21 12.84
C SER A 239 -19.22 6.15 13.72
N GLY A 240 -18.53 7.12 14.38
CA GLY A 240 -19.16 8.07 15.30
C GLY A 240 -19.34 7.57 16.74
N ALA A 241 -18.97 6.33 17.05
CA ALA A 241 -18.93 5.85 18.42
C ALA A 241 -17.80 6.53 19.20
N SER A 242 -18.09 7.04 20.39
CA SER A 242 -17.14 7.77 21.24
C SER A 242 -17.17 7.34 22.71
N ASP A 243 -18.01 6.37 23.05
CA ASP A 243 -18.06 5.79 24.41
C ASP A 243 -17.00 4.70 24.57
N ASP A 244 -16.54 4.53 25.82
CA ASP A 244 -15.44 3.63 26.16
C ASP A 244 -15.71 2.16 25.79
N MET A 245 -16.97 1.73 25.92
CA MET A 245 -17.39 0.37 25.58
C MET A 245 -17.27 0.12 24.08
N SER A 246 -17.82 1.01 23.26
CA SER A 246 -17.75 0.90 21.79
C SER A 246 -16.32 0.94 21.28
N ILE A 247 -15.47 1.79 21.87
CA ILE A 247 -14.03 1.86 21.54
C ILE A 247 -13.34 0.55 21.89
N LEU A 248 -13.55 0.01 23.10
CA LEU A 248 -12.96 -1.25 23.52
C LEU A 248 -13.38 -2.42 22.62
N ILE A 249 -14.67 -2.50 22.28
CA ILE A 249 -15.17 -3.56 21.39
C ILE A 249 -14.57 -3.42 19.99
N ARG A 250 -14.55 -2.21 19.43
CA ARG A 250 -13.95 -1.93 18.13
C ARG A 250 -12.48 -2.39 18.09
N ASP A 251 -11.68 -1.94 19.05
CA ASP A 251 -10.24 -2.22 19.10
C ASP A 251 -9.96 -3.71 19.34
N GLY A 252 -10.79 -4.35 20.17
CA GLY A 252 -10.74 -5.81 20.38
C GLY A 252 -11.08 -6.60 19.11
N LEU A 253 -12.08 -6.21 18.34
CA LEU A 253 -12.42 -6.85 17.07
C LEU A 253 -11.31 -6.65 16.01
N MET A 254 -10.69 -5.47 15.97
CA MET A 254 -9.52 -5.21 15.12
C MET A 254 -8.36 -6.15 15.50
N ARG A 255 -8.07 -6.30 16.80
CA ARG A 255 -7.05 -7.20 17.31
C ARG A 255 -7.30 -8.66 16.93
N LEU A 256 -8.57 -9.11 16.91
CA LEU A 256 -8.91 -10.47 16.46
C LEU A 256 -8.58 -10.69 14.99
N ILE A 257 -8.83 -9.69 14.13
CA ILE A 257 -8.47 -9.77 12.69
C ILE A 257 -6.96 -9.82 12.50
N ASP A 258 -6.21 -9.07 13.30
CA ASP A 258 -4.74 -9.00 13.21
C ASP A 258 -4.04 -10.24 13.78
N ASP A 259 -4.79 -11.17 14.43
CA ASP A 259 -4.21 -12.32 15.13
C ASP A 259 -3.96 -13.50 14.18
N VAL A 260 -3.03 -13.32 13.26
CA VAL A 260 -2.58 -14.34 12.29
C VAL A 260 -1.04 -14.42 12.27
N LEU A 261 -0.49 -15.57 11.88
CA LEU A 261 0.97 -15.75 11.72
C LEU A 261 1.45 -15.48 10.30
N PHE A 262 0.60 -15.76 9.33
CA PHE A 262 0.93 -15.63 7.92
C PHE A 262 -0.19 -14.93 7.17
N LEU A 263 0.19 -14.26 6.08
CA LEU A 263 -0.71 -13.69 5.09
C LEU A 263 -0.51 -14.46 3.79
N GLU A 264 -1.59 -14.91 3.16
CA GLU A 264 -1.50 -15.52 1.84
C GLU A 264 -1.16 -14.46 0.78
N ASP A 265 -0.25 -14.80 -0.13
CA ASP A 265 0.14 -13.93 -1.23
C ASP A 265 -1.04 -13.77 -2.21
N PRO A 266 -1.52 -12.55 -2.51
CA PRO A 266 -2.68 -12.34 -3.37
C PRO A 266 -2.45 -12.75 -4.82
N ASP A 267 -1.19 -12.71 -5.30
CA ASP A 267 -0.81 -13.03 -6.67
C ASP A 267 -0.37 -14.49 -6.84
N ARG A 268 -0.04 -15.16 -5.73
CA ARG A 268 0.44 -16.55 -5.70
C ARG A 268 -0.30 -17.37 -4.64
N PRO A 269 -1.54 -17.82 -4.90
CA PRO A 269 -2.28 -18.64 -3.96
C PRO A 269 -1.48 -19.87 -3.49
N GLY A 270 -1.52 -20.13 -2.19
CA GLY A 270 -0.74 -21.20 -1.56
C GLY A 270 0.69 -20.81 -1.18
N TYR A 271 1.09 -19.55 -1.35
CA TYR A 271 2.33 -18.98 -0.82
C TYR A 271 2.04 -17.95 0.27
N TYR A 272 2.95 -17.82 1.22
CA TYR A 272 2.66 -17.11 2.47
C TYR A 272 3.78 -16.19 2.90
N HIS A 273 3.40 -15.00 3.35
CA HIS A 273 4.28 -14.04 4.02
C HIS A 273 4.15 -14.19 5.53
N PRO A 274 5.23 -14.30 6.30
CA PRO A 274 5.14 -14.13 7.75
C PRO A 274 4.55 -12.75 8.05
N ARG A 275 3.53 -12.69 8.91
CA ARG A 275 2.93 -11.41 9.31
C ARG A 275 3.95 -10.64 10.16
N ILE A 276 4.15 -9.35 9.83
CA ILE A 276 5.05 -8.47 10.60
C ILE A 276 4.61 -8.41 12.06
N SER A 277 5.55 -8.47 13.01
CA SER A 277 5.28 -8.45 14.45
C SER A 277 4.33 -9.57 14.94
N ALA A 278 4.30 -10.71 14.25
CA ALA A 278 3.45 -11.85 14.61
C ALA A 278 3.76 -12.41 16.02
N GLN A 279 4.95 -12.13 16.55
CA GLN A 279 5.35 -12.54 17.89
C GLN A 279 4.44 -11.98 19.01
N HIS A 280 3.62 -10.97 18.71
CA HIS A 280 2.66 -10.37 19.66
C HIS A 280 1.25 -10.95 19.56
N THR A 281 1.03 -11.96 18.69
CA THR A 281 -0.28 -12.58 18.50
C THR A 281 -0.55 -13.70 19.51
N TYR A 282 -1.83 -13.96 19.79
CA TYR A 282 -2.24 -15.12 20.59
C TYR A 282 -1.87 -16.44 19.90
N VAL A 283 -2.00 -16.49 18.57
CA VAL A 283 -1.63 -17.66 17.78
C VAL A 283 -0.14 -17.97 17.96
N TYR A 284 0.75 -16.97 17.93
CA TYR A 284 2.17 -17.19 18.21
C TYR A 284 2.41 -17.69 19.64
N HIS A 285 1.77 -17.08 20.64
CA HIS A 285 1.92 -17.48 22.03
C HIS A 285 1.41 -18.90 22.30
N SER A 286 0.46 -19.40 21.51
CA SER A 286 -0.04 -20.78 21.59
C SER A 286 0.89 -21.83 20.99
N LEU A 287 1.94 -21.44 20.26
CA LEU A 287 2.95 -22.36 19.75
C LEU A 287 3.82 -22.91 20.89
N ASP A 288 4.28 -24.17 20.75
CA ASP A 288 5.34 -24.66 21.61
C ASP A 288 6.70 -24.00 21.31
N GLU A 289 7.66 -24.10 22.22
CA GLU A 289 8.94 -23.39 22.12
C GLU A 289 9.77 -23.81 20.88
N ASP A 290 9.65 -25.04 20.43
CA ASP A 290 10.32 -25.51 19.23
C ASP A 290 9.71 -24.83 17.99
N GLN A 291 8.40 -24.70 17.92
CA GLN A 291 7.70 -24.04 16.83
C GLN A 291 7.93 -22.52 16.85
N LYS A 292 7.98 -21.89 18.00
CA LYS A 292 8.40 -20.46 18.13
C LYS A 292 9.81 -20.26 17.60
N SER A 293 10.74 -21.15 17.95
CA SER A 293 12.12 -21.09 17.45
C SER A 293 12.17 -21.26 15.91
N CYS A 294 11.40 -22.20 15.36
CA CYS A 294 11.30 -22.39 13.90
C CYS A 294 10.72 -21.15 13.22
N PHE A 295 9.61 -20.61 13.75
CA PHE A 295 8.99 -19.38 13.25
C PHE A 295 9.95 -18.19 13.26
N ASN A 296 10.67 -17.97 14.36
CA ASN A 296 11.60 -16.84 14.45
C ASN A 296 12.73 -16.94 13.41
N ARG A 297 13.26 -18.13 13.14
CA ARG A 297 14.27 -18.31 12.10
C ARG A 297 13.75 -17.99 10.71
N LEU A 298 12.54 -18.47 10.34
CA LEU A 298 11.96 -18.14 9.04
C LEU A 298 11.56 -16.65 8.93
N TYR A 299 11.15 -16.05 10.05
CA TYR A 299 10.83 -14.63 10.13
C TYR A 299 12.09 -13.77 9.91
N ASP A 300 13.20 -14.10 10.59
CA ASP A 300 14.47 -13.41 10.42
C ASP A 300 14.99 -13.54 8.99
N ASP A 301 14.93 -14.74 8.40
CA ASP A 301 15.29 -14.94 7.00
C ASP A 301 14.44 -14.06 6.08
N PHE A 302 13.12 -14.08 6.27
CA PHE A 302 12.19 -13.34 5.42
C PHE A 302 12.45 -11.83 5.45
N TYR A 303 12.56 -11.23 6.62
CA TYR A 303 12.63 -9.77 6.75
C TYR A 303 14.04 -9.19 6.57
N TYR A 304 15.10 -9.98 6.81
CA TYR A 304 16.46 -9.44 6.88
C TYR A 304 17.46 -10.06 5.90
N HIS A 305 17.12 -11.15 5.19
CA HIS A 305 18.07 -11.85 4.33
C HIS A 305 17.51 -12.24 2.96
N ARG A 306 16.36 -12.89 2.93
CA ARG A 306 15.79 -13.55 1.75
C ARG A 306 15.68 -12.67 0.50
N HIS A 307 15.45 -11.39 0.69
CA HIS A 307 15.10 -10.46 -0.39
C HIS A 307 16.25 -9.58 -0.89
N ASP A 308 17.42 -9.60 -0.27
CA ASP A 308 18.49 -8.66 -0.55
C ASP A 308 18.88 -8.60 -2.05
N VAL A 309 19.16 -9.76 -2.64
CA VAL A 309 19.53 -9.84 -4.06
C VAL A 309 18.33 -9.51 -4.94
N PHE A 310 17.17 -10.05 -4.60
CA PHE A 310 15.93 -9.86 -5.36
C PHE A 310 15.54 -8.38 -5.46
N TRP A 311 15.50 -7.67 -4.35
CA TRP A 311 15.16 -6.24 -4.36
C TRP A 311 16.21 -5.36 -5.03
N LYS A 312 17.49 -5.73 -4.94
CA LYS A 312 18.55 -5.07 -5.71
C LYS A 312 18.29 -5.20 -7.21
N ASP A 313 17.97 -6.40 -7.69
CA ASP A 313 17.70 -6.63 -9.11
C ASP A 313 16.44 -5.88 -9.56
N GLU A 314 15.41 -5.83 -8.73
CA GLU A 314 14.21 -5.04 -8.98
C GLU A 314 14.51 -3.53 -9.07
N ALA A 315 15.35 -2.99 -8.20
CA ALA A 315 15.79 -1.61 -8.26
C ALA A 315 16.56 -1.31 -9.55
N LEU A 316 17.53 -2.16 -9.90
CA LEU A 316 18.37 -2.00 -11.09
C LEU A 316 17.58 -2.17 -12.40
N ARG A 317 16.50 -2.92 -12.40
CA ARG A 317 15.62 -3.06 -13.55
C ARG A 317 14.81 -1.78 -13.85
N LYS A 318 14.40 -1.05 -12.81
CA LYS A 318 13.48 0.09 -12.92
C LYS A 318 14.18 1.44 -12.91
N LEU A 319 14.98 1.71 -11.87
CA LEU A 319 15.53 3.03 -11.60
C LEU A 319 16.39 3.60 -12.74
N PRO A 320 17.32 2.85 -13.38
CA PRO A 320 18.10 3.39 -14.48
C PRO A 320 17.24 3.83 -15.66
N ALA A 321 16.20 3.07 -15.99
CA ALA A 321 15.29 3.39 -17.08
C ALA A 321 14.46 4.66 -16.82
N LEU A 322 14.17 4.95 -15.56
CA LEU A 322 13.43 6.15 -15.14
C LEU A 322 14.37 7.36 -15.06
N ILE A 323 15.51 7.21 -14.40
CA ILE A 323 16.50 8.27 -14.20
C ILE A 323 17.01 8.78 -15.55
N SER A 324 17.32 7.89 -16.50
CA SER A 324 17.80 8.26 -17.83
C SER A 324 16.75 8.96 -18.72
N SER A 325 15.51 9.12 -18.26
CA SER A 325 14.46 9.77 -19.02
C SER A 325 14.56 11.30 -19.06
N THR A 326 15.39 11.90 -18.19
CA THR A 326 15.65 13.35 -18.09
C THR A 326 17.09 13.61 -17.64
N ASP A 327 17.55 14.84 -17.82
CA ASP A 327 18.88 15.31 -17.37
C ASP A 327 18.82 15.92 -15.94
N MET A 328 17.70 15.84 -15.25
CA MET A 328 17.56 16.36 -13.89
C MET A 328 18.44 15.58 -12.91
N LEU A 329 19.01 16.28 -11.92
CA LEU A 329 19.68 15.63 -10.78
C LEU A 329 18.63 14.89 -9.94
N VAL A 330 18.88 13.60 -9.68
CA VAL A 330 17.98 12.75 -8.91
C VAL A 330 18.42 12.66 -7.45
N CYS A 331 17.50 12.88 -6.54
CA CYS A 331 17.67 12.64 -5.11
C CYS A 331 16.63 11.61 -4.67
N GLY A 332 17.01 10.62 -3.86
CA GLY A 332 16.08 9.65 -3.28
C GLY A 332 15.90 9.91 -1.79
N GLU A 333 14.67 9.71 -1.29
CA GLU A 333 14.43 9.60 0.14
C GLU A 333 14.41 8.12 0.52
N ASP A 334 15.31 7.68 1.41
CA ASP A 334 15.46 6.29 1.84
C ASP A 334 15.25 6.15 3.36
N LEU A 335 14.05 6.41 3.81
CA LEU A 335 13.62 6.21 5.20
C LEU A 335 12.99 4.82 5.38
N GLY A 336 13.33 4.15 6.50
CA GLY A 336 12.75 2.87 6.91
C GLY A 336 13.73 1.70 6.92
N MET A 337 13.23 0.47 6.76
CA MET A 337 14.05 -0.75 6.71
C MET A 337 14.84 -0.82 5.40
N ILE A 338 16.08 -0.35 5.40
CA ILE A 338 16.91 -0.29 4.21
C ILE A 338 17.79 -1.55 4.16
N PRO A 339 17.69 -2.39 3.10
CA PRO A 339 18.63 -3.49 2.91
C PRO A 339 20.07 -2.97 2.80
N HIS A 340 21.02 -3.63 3.45
CA HIS A 340 22.42 -3.20 3.47
C HIS A 340 23.01 -2.97 2.06
N LEU A 341 22.61 -3.77 1.08
CA LEU A 341 23.03 -3.64 -0.31
C LEU A 341 22.41 -2.43 -1.04
N SER A 342 21.27 -1.93 -0.59
CA SER A 342 20.63 -0.74 -1.19
C SER A 342 21.41 0.54 -0.90
N LEU A 343 21.98 0.67 0.29
CA LEU A 343 22.77 1.83 0.70
C LEU A 343 23.98 2.08 -0.21
N ILE A 344 24.66 1.01 -0.65
CA ILE A 344 25.89 1.10 -1.47
C ILE A 344 25.59 1.53 -2.91
N HIS A 345 24.41 1.21 -3.45
CA HIS A 345 24.10 1.40 -4.87
C HIS A 345 23.14 2.57 -5.16
N ILE A 346 22.40 3.04 -4.16
CA ILE A 346 21.37 4.07 -4.34
C ILE A 346 21.78 5.40 -3.70
N SER A 347 22.48 5.37 -2.57
CA SER A 347 22.86 6.57 -1.81
C SER A 347 24.26 7.09 -2.11
N GLU A 348 25.15 6.28 -2.69
CA GLU A 348 26.41 6.81 -3.19
C GLU A 348 26.22 7.48 -4.57
N PRO A 349 26.49 8.78 -4.72
CA PRO A 349 26.56 9.38 -6.04
C PRO A 349 27.68 8.67 -6.79
N THR A 350 27.35 7.88 -7.79
CA THR A 350 28.32 7.45 -8.79
C THR A 350 28.92 8.72 -9.37
N ARG A 351 30.12 9.08 -8.91
CA ARG A 351 30.97 10.01 -9.62
C ARG A 351 31.33 9.34 -10.95
N LEU A 352 30.61 9.72 -11.99
CA LEU A 352 31.07 9.58 -13.37
C LEU A 352 32.09 10.66 -13.65
#